data_8b9606d68099a4e24085f38f7687eb20
#
_entry.id   8b9606d68099a4e24085f38f7687eb20
#
_cell.length_a   1.000
_cell.length_b   1.000
_cell.length_c   1.000
_cell.angle_alpha   90.00
_cell.angle_beta   90.00
_cell.angle_gamma   90.00
#
_symmetry.space_group_name_H-M   'P 1'
#
loop_
_entity.id
_entity.type
_entity.pdbx_description
1 polymer ?
#
loop_
_entity_poly.entity_id
_entity_poly.type
_entity_poly.pdbx_seq_one_letter_code
_entity_poly.pdbx_strand_id
1 'polypeptide(L)'
;MSNSAGGPESPGGDETNPFGGDDVMPIEKQRRAHQFLTQETRYHLIQAVLGHPTYLATLDELEYLVPKNRSTIREHLDRLAEKQVMAKYTYRGEEAERNDPREFWGFTSYGITLLDEYSYLRYVPVLRALQENLYLTEKIERHQNAPRPDMPEDVSEALKIPEIDDETEALIDDVLAARDPGRGRLFDAPPIEPDEDVETETGADRPLDELF
;
A
#
# COMPACT_ATOMS: atom_id res chain seq x y z
N MET A 1 3.54 -30.66 -16.16
CA MET A 1 3.68 -29.67 -17.24
C MET A 1 3.79 -28.32 -16.56
N SER A 2 5.02 -27.75 -16.55
CA SER A 2 5.29 -26.52 -15.82
C SER A 2 4.67 -25.34 -16.57
N ASN A 3 3.67 -24.72 -15.94
CA ASN A 3 3.04 -23.51 -16.48
C ASN A 3 3.93 -22.33 -16.15
N SER A 4 4.68 -21.83 -17.13
CA SER A 4 5.54 -20.66 -16.97
C SER A 4 4.65 -19.42 -16.89
N ALA A 5 4.34 -19.00 -15.66
CA ALA A 5 3.71 -17.73 -15.42
C ALA A 5 4.64 -16.60 -15.91
N GLY A 6 4.15 -15.80 -16.86
CA GLY A 6 4.85 -14.59 -17.29
C GLY A 6 4.68 -13.50 -16.23
N GLY A 7 5.53 -13.53 -15.22
CA GLY A 7 5.77 -12.37 -14.39
C GLY A 7 6.40 -11.27 -15.24
N PRO A 8 6.32 -9.98 -14.84
CA PRO A 8 7.03 -8.92 -15.53
C PRO A 8 8.51 -9.29 -15.54
N GLU A 9 9.09 -9.33 -16.76
CA GLU A 9 10.54 -9.51 -16.91
C GLU A 9 11.21 -8.40 -16.09
N SER A 10 12.00 -8.79 -15.09
CA SER A 10 12.88 -7.84 -14.41
C SER A 10 13.73 -7.16 -15.48
N PRO A 11 13.68 -5.85 -15.66
CA PRO A 11 14.58 -5.17 -16.57
C PRO A 11 16.00 -5.36 -16.01
N GLY A 12 16.72 -6.29 -16.58
CA GLY A 12 18.13 -6.53 -16.28
C GLY A 12 18.95 -5.32 -16.74
N GLY A 13 19.67 -4.70 -15.79
CA GLY A 13 20.78 -3.80 -16.09
C GLY A 13 20.43 -2.33 -16.08
N ASP A 14 20.84 -1.76 -15.11
CA ASP A 14 21.24 -0.43 -14.63
C ASP A 14 20.47 -0.11 -13.35
N GLU A 15 21.12 -0.36 -12.20
CA GLU A 15 20.56 -0.10 -10.85
C GLU A 15 20.50 1.41 -10.55
N THR A 16 19.93 2.19 -11.46
CA THR A 16 19.65 3.58 -11.16
C THR A 16 18.47 3.67 -10.22
N ASN A 17 18.75 4.06 -8.97
CA ASN A 17 17.71 4.31 -7.98
C ASN A 17 16.63 5.23 -8.57
N PRO A 18 15.33 4.81 -8.61
CA PRO A 18 14.26 5.59 -9.24
C PRO A 18 14.04 7.00 -8.63
N PHE A 19 14.62 7.27 -7.45
CA PHE A 19 14.50 8.55 -6.75
C PHE A 19 15.69 9.50 -6.97
N GLY A 20 16.69 9.12 -7.78
CA GLY A 20 17.80 10.00 -8.17
C GLY A 20 18.94 9.24 -8.81
N GLY A 21 19.64 9.88 -9.76
CA GLY A 21 20.87 9.38 -10.37
C GLY A 21 22.06 9.38 -9.41
N ASP A 22 23.23 9.00 -9.91
CA ASP A 22 24.48 8.92 -9.09
C ASP A 22 24.94 10.26 -8.56
N ASP A 23 24.52 11.36 -9.19
CA ASP A 23 24.80 12.74 -8.78
C ASP A 23 23.96 13.23 -7.59
N VAL A 24 22.92 12.45 -7.19
CA VAL A 24 22.05 12.82 -6.07
C VAL A 24 22.56 12.19 -4.78
N MET A 25 22.72 13.01 -3.73
CA MET A 25 23.17 12.53 -2.41
C MET A 25 22.19 11.47 -1.84
N PRO A 26 22.68 10.42 -1.15
CA PRO A 26 21.86 9.38 -0.56
C PRO A 26 20.72 9.92 0.31
N ILE A 27 20.98 10.89 1.17
CA ILE A 27 19.98 11.53 2.04
C ILE A 27 18.86 12.21 1.23
N GLU A 28 19.18 12.78 0.08
CA GLU A 28 18.19 13.40 -0.80
C GLU A 28 17.36 12.36 -1.55
N LYS A 29 17.95 11.23 -1.96
CA LYS A 29 17.21 10.10 -2.51
C LYS A 29 16.22 9.57 -1.49
N GLN A 30 16.66 9.38 -0.25
CA GLN A 30 15.82 8.94 0.86
C GLN A 30 14.65 9.91 1.11
N ARG A 31 14.94 11.22 1.18
CA ARG A 31 13.90 12.24 1.36
C ARG A 31 12.85 12.19 0.25
N ARG A 32 13.28 12.05 -1.02
CA ARG A 32 12.38 11.94 -2.18
C ARG A 32 11.54 10.67 -2.13
N ALA A 33 12.13 9.55 -1.78
CA ALA A 33 11.42 8.28 -1.62
C ALA A 33 10.35 8.38 -0.53
N HIS A 34 10.72 8.90 0.64
CA HIS A 34 9.79 9.11 1.74
C HIS A 34 8.63 10.03 1.35
N GLN A 35 8.92 11.20 0.77
CA GLN A 35 7.90 12.14 0.29
C GLN A 35 6.99 11.52 -0.78
N PHE A 36 7.55 10.66 -1.62
CA PHE A 36 6.79 9.95 -2.63
C PHE A 36 5.83 8.93 -2.01
N LEU A 37 6.30 8.10 -1.09
CA LEU A 37 5.50 7.02 -0.45
C LEU A 37 4.40 7.58 0.46
N THR A 38 4.65 8.69 1.17
CA THR A 38 3.74 9.28 2.14
C THR A 38 2.66 10.20 1.53
N GLN A 39 2.65 10.39 0.20
CA GLN A 39 1.54 11.09 -0.43
C GLN A 39 0.25 10.27 -0.22
N GLU A 40 -0.77 10.89 0.32
CA GLU A 40 -2.01 10.28 0.83
C GLU A 40 -2.56 9.14 -0.04
N THR A 41 -2.81 9.40 -1.32
CA THR A 41 -3.41 8.40 -2.21
C THR A 41 -2.47 7.21 -2.45
N ARG A 42 -1.15 7.45 -2.64
CA ARG A 42 -0.18 6.37 -2.81
C ARG A 42 -0.02 5.56 -1.53
N TYR A 43 0.01 6.24 -0.37
CA TYR A 43 0.04 5.61 0.93
C TYR A 43 -1.14 4.66 1.13
N HIS A 44 -2.37 5.11 0.82
CA HIS A 44 -3.56 4.27 0.91
C HIS A 44 -3.53 3.09 -0.08
N LEU A 45 -3.05 3.29 -1.31
CA LEU A 45 -2.92 2.21 -2.29
C LEU A 45 -1.90 1.15 -1.83
N ILE A 46 -0.75 1.57 -1.31
CA ILE A 46 0.26 0.66 -0.75
C ILE A 46 -0.35 -0.15 0.40
N GLN A 47 -1.02 0.49 1.35
CA GLN A 47 -1.64 -0.20 2.47
C GLN A 47 -2.78 -1.12 2.04
N ALA A 48 -3.59 -0.73 1.04
CA ALA A 48 -4.64 -1.57 0.51
C ALA A 48 -4.09 -2.87 -0.10
N VAL A 49 -2.95 -2.80 -0.80
CA VAL A 49 -2.31 -3.99 -1.36
C VAL A 49 -1.56 -4.81 -0.30
N LEU A 50 -0.91 -4.17 0.69
CA LEU A 50 -0.25 -4.87 1.81
C LEU A 50 -1.24 -5.66 2.67
N GLY A 51 -2.43 -5.13 2.91
CA GLY A 51 -3.49 -5.82 3.65
C GLY A 51 -4.24 -6.86 2.82
N HIS A 52 -4.09 -6.88 1.50
CA HIS A 52 -4.82 -7.82 0.65
C HIS A 52 -4.39 -9.28 0.87
N PRO A 53 -5.32 -10.26 0.97
CA PRO A 53 -5.02 -11.67 1.25
C PRO A 53 -3.94 -12.29 0.34
N THR A 54 -3.87 -11.86 -0.91
CA THR A 54 -2.91 -12.37 -1.90
C THR A 54 -1.84 -11.37 -2.29
N TYR A 55 -1.82 -10.15 -1.69
CA TYR A 55 -0.94 -9.03 -2.06
C TYR A 55 -1.04 -8.60 -3.54
N LEU A 56 -2.11 -9.03 -4.19
CA LEU A 56 -2.45 -8.70 -5.58
C LEU A 56 -3.89 -8.18 -5.61
N ALA A 57 -4.08 -6.92 -5.91
CA ALA A 57 -5.40 -6.29 -5.93
C ALA A 57 -5.79 -5.84 -7.35
N THR A 58 -7.05 -6.01 -7.69
CA THR A 58 -7.62 -5.46 -8.93
C THR A 58 -7.90 -3.97 -8.78
N LEU A 59 -8.06 -3.27 -9.89
CA LEU A 59 -8.44 -1.86 -9.85
C LEU A 59 -9.81 -1.64 -9.20
N ASP A 60 -10.75 -2.59 -9.35
CA ASP A 60 -12.07 -2.50 -8.72
C ASP A 60 -12.00 -2.69 -7.19
N GLU A 61 -11.15 -3.60 -6.70
CA GLU A 61 -10.88 -3.75 -5.27
C GLU A 61 -10.26 -2.49 -4.68
N LEU A 62 -9.27 -1.90 -5.39
CA LEU A 62 -8.63 -0.65 -4.94
C LEU A 62 -9.60 0.54 -4.93
N GLU A 63 -10.51 0.64 -5.92
CA GLU A 63 -11.55 1.66 -5.95
C GLU A 63 -12.56 1.48 -4.80
N TYR A 64 -12.81 0.24 -4.40
CA TYR A 64 -13.66 -0.05 -3.25
C TYR A 64 -13.01 0.34 -1.92
N LEU A 65 -11.69 0.05 -1.78
CA LEU A 65 -10.95 0.25 -0.53
C LEU A 65 -10.51 1.70 -0.31
N VAL A 66 -10.14 2.41 -1.38
CA VAL A 66 -9.55 3.76 -1.31
C VAL A 66 -10.58 4.82 -1.71
N PRO A 67 -10.81 5.88 -0.89
CA PRO A 67 -11.85 6.89 -1.14
C PRO A 67 -11.44 7.90 -2.21
N LYS A 68 -11.05 7.42 -3.38
CA LYS A 68 -10.66 8.23 -4.56
C LYS A 68 -11.36 7.67 -5.81
N ASN A 69 -11.53 8.50 -6.83
CA ASN A 69 -12.11 8.05 -8.09
C ASN A 69 -11.11 7.18 -8.89
N ARG A 70 -11.65 6.35 -9.79
CA ARG A 70 -10.90 5.38 -10.60
C ARG A 70 -9.74 5.99 -11.41
N SER A 71 -9.92 7.20 -11.95
CA SER A 71 -8.88 7.87 -12.73
C SER A 71 -7.71 8.30 -11.86
N THR A 72 -7.99 8.85 -10.67
CA THR A 72 -6.97 9.21 -9.68
C THR A 72 -6.21 7.97 -9.20
N ILE A 73 -6.91 6.89 -8.88
CA ILE A 73 -6.28 5.62 -8.47
C ILE A 73 -5.34 5.14 -9.57
N ARG A 74 -5.79 5.09 -10.81
CA ARG A 74 -4.97 4.65 -11.96
C ARG A 74 -3.72 5.53 -12.13
N GLU A 75 -3.87 6.86 -12.08
CA GLU A 75 -2.74 7.79 -12.17
C GLU A 75 -1.69 7.52 -11.09
N HIS A 76 -2.11 7.27 -9.84
CA HIS A 76 -1.19 6.98 -8.76
C HIS A 76 -0.55 5.59 -8.87
N LEU A 77 -1.28 4.59 -9.38
CA LEU A 77 -0.71 3.27 -9.69
C LEU A 77 0.34 3.36 -10.79
N ASP A 78 0.09 4.13 -11.85
CA ASP A 78 1.05 4.36 -12.93
C ASP A 78 2.33 5.04 -12.37
N ARG A 79 2.19 6.03 -11.49
CA ARG A 79 3.34 6.66 -10.81
C ARG A 79 4.11 5.70 -9.90
N LEU A 80 3.40 4.78 -9.21
CA LEU A 80 4.05 3.72 -8.41
C LEU A 80 4.81 2.75 -9.31
N ALA A 81 4.28 2.45 -10.50
CA ALA A 81 4.96 1.61 -11.50
C ALA A 81 6.18 2.31 -12.13
N GLU A 82 6.09 3.60 -12.47
CA GLU A 82 7.22 4.40 -12.94
C GLU A 82 8.39 4.43 -11.94
N LYS A 83 8.09 4.39 -10.65
CA LYS A 83 9.08 4.30 -9.57
C LYS A 83 9.42 2.87 -9.16
N GLN A 84 8.98 1.90 -9.93
CA GLN A 84 9.25 0.48 -9.70
C GLN A 84 8.81 -0.04 -8.31
N VAL A 85 7.92 0.68 -7.61
CA VAL A 85 7.38 0.24 -6.32
C VAL A 85 6.35 -0.85 -6.53
N MET A 86 5.49 -0.69 -7.53
CA MET A 86 4.46 -1.67 -7.90
C MET A 86 4.56 -2.03 -9.38
N ALA A 87 3.96 -3.14 -9.76
CA ALA A 87 3.82 -3.56 -11.15
C ALA A 87 2.41 -4.12 -11.40
N LYS A 88 2.04 -4.16 -12.67
CA LYS A 88 0.84 -4.84 -13.12
C LYS A 88 1.18 -6.30 -13.44
N TYR A 89 0.46 -7.21 -12.81
CA TYR A 89 0.53 -8.66 -13.02
C TYR A 89 -0.67 -9.10 -13.85
N THR A 90 -0.45 -9.99 -14.82
CA THR A 90 -1.51 -10.46 -15.70
C THR A 90 -1.70 -11.97 -15.55
N TYR A 91 -2.90 -12.39 -15.18
CA TYR A 91 -3.26 -13.80 -15.16
C TYR A 91 -3.56 -14.31 -16.58
N ARG A 92 -2.86 -15.36 -16.99
CA ARG A 92 -2.97 -15.98 -18.34
C ARG A 92 -3.52 -17.40 -18.33
N GLY A 93 -3.89 -17.91 -17.15
CA GLY A 93 -4.43 -19.27 -17.03
C GLY A 93 -5.82 -19.39 -17.62
N GLU A 94 -6.21 -20.64 -17.90
CA GLU A 94 -7.52 -21.00 -18.47
C GLU A 94 -8.62 -21.09 -17.41
N GLU A 95 -8.24 -21.09 -16.12
CA GLU A 95 -9.18 -21.23 -14.98
C GLU A 95 -10.06 -20.00 -14.76
N ALA A 96 -9.63 -18.83 -15.29
CA ALA A 96 -10.41 -17.60 -15.16
C ALA A 96 -11.65 -17.63 -16.04
N GLU A 97 -12.81 -17.38 -15.43
CA GLU A 97 -14.07 -17.22 -16.12
C GLU A 97 -14.08 -15.96 -17.00
N ARG A 98 -15.07 -15.85 -17.88
CA ARG A 98 -15.18 -14.71 -18.82
C ARG A 98 -15.23 -13.35 -18.13
N ASN A 99 -15.80 -13.29 -16.92
CA ASN A 99 -16.00 -12.05 -16.16
C ASN A 99 -14.98 -11.85 -15.04
N ASP A 100 -14.00 -12.76 -14.90
CA ASP A 100 -12.96 -12.60 -13.90
C ASP A 100 -11.93 -11.56 -14.30
N PRO A 101 -11.38 -10.82 -13.33
CA PRO A 101 -10.29 -9.89 -13.59
C PRO A 101 -9.06 -10.68 -14.04
N ARG A 102 -8.29 -10.09 -14.95
CA ARG A 102 -7.03 -10.66 -15.42
C ARG A 102 -5.82 -9.78 -15.12
N GLU A 103 -6.06 -8.54 -14.69
CA GLU A 103 -5.01 -7.58 -14.36
C GLU A 103 -5.05 -7.27 -12.86
N PHE A 104 -3.89 -7.38 -12.21
CA PHE A 104 -3.71 -7.18 -10.78
C PHE A 104 -2.53 -6.25 -10.54
N TRP A 105 -2.57 -5.50 -9.45
CA TRP A 105 -1.49 -4.65 -8.98
C TRP A 105 -0.86 -5.28 -7.75
N GLY A 106 0.47 -5.38 -7.74
CA GLY A 106 1.26 -5.94 -6.65
C GLY A 106 2.62 -5.26 -6.57
N PHE A 107 3.43 -5.65 -5.60
CA PHE A 107 4.75 -5.07 -5.40
C PHE A 107 5.80 -5.71 -6.30
N THR A 108 6.85 -4.96 -6.61
CA THR A 108 8.08 -5.47 -7.22
C THR A 108 9.08 -5.85 -6.12
N SER A 109 10.15 -6.57 -6.47
CA SER A 109 11.27 -6.85 -5.56
C SER A 109 11.89 -5.57 -5.01
N TYR A 110 12.10 -4.56 -5.86
CA TYR A 110 12.58 -3.25 -5.43
C TYR A 110 11.58 -2.56 -4.49
N GLY A 111 10.28 -2.61 -4.83
CA GLY A 111 9.22 -2.02 -4.01
C GLY A 111 9.16 -2.60 -2.62
N ILE A 112 9.27 -3.93 -2.48
CA ILE A 112 9.29 -4.61 -1.19
C ILE A 112 10.51 -4.19 -0.36
N THR A 113 11.71 -4.19 -0.96
CA THR A 113 12.92 -3.73 -0.27
C THR A 113 12.78 -2.30 0.23
N LEU A 114 12.22 -1.41 -0.59
CA LEU A 114 11.95 -0.03 -0.21
C LEU A 114 10.93 0.08 0.93
N LEU A 115 9.84 -0.68 0.87
CA LEU A 115 8.81 -0.67 1.91
C LEU A 115 9.29 -1.24 3.24
N ASP A 116 10.18 -2.23 3.21
CA ASP A 116 10.83 -2.78 4.40
C ASP A 116 11.77 -1.74 5.04
N GLU A 117 12.60 -1.05 4.24
CA GLU A 117 13.47 0.05 4.70
C GLU A 117 12.69 1.13 5.46
N TYR A 118 11.46 1.42 5.03
CA TYR A 118 10.58 2.41 5.69
C TYR A 118 9.59 1.79 6.68
N SER A 119 9.78 0.51 7.06
CA SER A 119 9.00 -0.20 8.08
C SER A 119 7.50 -0.36 7.77
N TYR A 120 7.10 -0.27 6.50
CA TYR A 120 5.70 -0.49 6.10
C TYR A 120 5.24 -1.93 6.35
N LEU A 121 6.14 -2.91 6.23
CA LEU A 121 5.81 -4.33 6.37
C LEU A 121 5.41 -4.70 7.81
N ARG A 122 5.84 -3.93 8.79
CA ARG A 122 5.52 -4.14 10.21
C ARG A 122 4.00 -4.15 10.47
N TYR A 123 3.24 -3.39 9.70
CA TYR A 123 1.80 -3.21 9.91
C TYR A 123 0.94 -4.16 9.06
N VAL A 124 1.53 -5.06 8.29
CA VAL A 124 0.80 -6.02 7.46
C VAL A 124 -0.23 -6.83 8.24
N PRO A 125 0.05 -7.38 9.44
CA PRO A 125 -0.93 -8.11 10.22
C PRO A 125 -2.19 -7.27 10.55
N VAL A 126 -1.99 -6.02 10.96
CA VAL A 126 -3.08 -5.09 11.28
C VAL A 126 -3.91 -4.76 10.03
N LEU A 127 -3.24 -4.45 8.92
CA LEU A 127 -3.91 -4.15 7.65
C LEU A 127 -4.71 -5.35 7.12
N ARG A 128 -4.17 -6.56 7.30
CA ARG A 128 -4.84 -7.81 6.96
C ARG A 128 -6.11 -8.01 7.78
N ALA A 129 -6.00 -7.89 9.11
CA ALA A 129 -7.13 -8.02 10.02
C ALA A 129 -8.23 -6.99 9.71
N LEU A 130 -7.84 -5.75 9.38
CA LEU A 130 -8.79 -4.71 8.96
C LEU A 130 -9.54 -5.09 7.68
N GLN A 131 -8.86 -5.64 6.68
CA GLN A 131 -9.50 -6.02 5.41
C GLN A 131 -10.39 -7.24 5.54
N GLU A 132 -10.01 -8.22 6.34
CA GLU A 132 -10.81 -9.42 6.62
C GLU A 132 -12.14 -9.10 7.31
N ASN A 133 -12.20 -7.97 8.03
CA ASN A 133 -13.41 -7.49 8.71
C ASN A 133 -14.21 -6.45 7.90
N LEU A 134 -13.94 -6.30 6.60
CA LEU A 134 -14.72 -5.42 5.73
C LEU A 134 -15.99 -6.13 5.23
N TYR A 135 -17.08 -5.35 5.14
CA TYR A 135 -18.24 -5.80 4.36
C TYR A 135 -17.91 -5.68 2.87
N LEU A 136 -17.96 -6.80 2.17
CA LEU A 136 -17.68 -6.85 0.74
C LEU A 136 -18.99 -6.94 -0.06
N THR A 137 -19.00 -6.35 -1.25
CA THR A 137 -20.07 -6.55 -2.21
C THR A 137 -19.82 -7.84 -3.00
N GLU A 138 -20.86 -8.48 -3.52
CA GLU A 138 -20.74 -9.69 -4.36
C GLU A 138 -19.72 -9.54 -5.51
N LYS A 139 -19.62 -8.32 -6.07
CA LYS A 139 -18.64 -8.02 -7.11
C LYS A 139 -17.22 -8.11 -6.57
N ILE A 140 -16.94 -7.50 -5.41
CA ILE A 140 -15.63 -7.49 -4.80
C ILE A 140 -15.24 -8.86 -4.28
N GLU A 141 -16.16 -9.60 -3.68
CA GLU A 141 -15.93 -11.00 -3.28
C GLU A 141 -15.52 -11.87 -4.48
N ARG A 142 -16.19 -11.73 -5.63
CA ARG A 142 -15.80 -12.42 -6.86
C ARG A 142 -14.39 -12.04 -7.30
N HIS A 143 -14.02 -10.75 -7.24
CA HIS A 143 -12.67 -10.31 -7.57
C HIS A 143 -11.64 -10.89 -6.60
N GLN A 144 -11.95 -10.97 -5.30
CA GLN A 144 -11.05 -11.59 -4.31
C GLN A 144 -10.84 -13.09 -4.53
N ASN A 145 -11.87 -13.78 -5.00
CA ASN A 145 -11.82 -15.23 -5.26
C ASN A 145 -11.31 -15.59 -6.67
N ALA A 146 -11.11 -14.61 -7.55
CA ALA A 146 -10.61 -14.86 -8.90
C ALA A 146 -9.17 -15.41 -8.88
N PRO A 147 -8.83 -16.31 -9.82
CA PRO A 147 -7.48 -16.83 -9.95
C PRO A 147 -6.48 -15.70 -10.22
N ARG A 148 -5.30 -15.78 -9.60
CA ARG A 148 -4.25 -14.77 -9.65
C ARG A 148 -2.95 -15.33 -10.20
N PRO A 149 -2.10 -14.46 -10.82
CA PRO A 149 -0.75 -14.85 -11.22
C PRO A 149 0.13 -15.09 -10.00
N ASP A 150 1.17 -15.89 -10.18
CA ASP A 150 2.23 -16.01 -9.18
C ASP A 150 3.03 -14.72 -9.08
N MET A 151 3.45 -14.38 -7.88
CA MET A 151 4.41 -13.30 -7.62
C MET A 151 5.84 -13.83 -7.67
N PRO A 152 6.84 -12.96 -7.88
CA PRO A 152 8.24 -13.33 -7.69
C PRO A 152 8.48 -13.94 -6.30
N GLU A 153 9.36 -14.95 -6.24
CA GLU A 153 9.59 -15.72 -5.01
C GLU A 153 10.09 -14.83 -3.86
N ASP A 154 11.00 -13.90 -4.16
CA ASP A 154 11.55 -12.93 -3.21
C ASP A 154 10.48 -11.99 -2.64
N VAL A 155 9.53 -11.54 -3.46
CA VAL A 155 8.38 -10.74 -3.02
C VAL A 155 7.48 -11.57 -2.11
N SER A 156 7.16 -12.79 -2.53
CA SER A 156 6.30 -13.70 -1.77
C SER A 156 6.92 -14.08 -0.41
N GLU A 157 8.25 -14.28 -0.37
CA GLU A 157 8.98 -14.59 0.86
C GLU A 157 8.95 -13.39 1.84
N ALA A 158 9.24 -12.20 1.35
CA ALA A 158 9.27 -10.98 2.18
C ALA A 158 7.89 -10.57 2.73
N LEU A 159 6.82 -10.99 2.07
CA LEU A 159 5.43 -10.72 2.49
C LEU A 159 4.83 -11.82 3.37
N LYS A 160 5.59 -12.87 3.71
CA LYS A 160 5.13 -13.84 4.71
C LYS A 160 4.89 -13.13 6.03
N ILE A 161 3.66 -13.25 6.53
CA ILE A 161 3.28 -12.65 7.81
C ILE A 161 4.10 -13.37 8.90
N PRO A 162 4.91 -12.63 9.69
CA PRO A 162 5.59 -13.22 10.83
C PRO A 162 4.57 -13.71 11.88
N GLU A 163 5.02 -14.56 12.79
CA GLU A 163 4.23 -14.93 13.96
C GLU A 163 3.82 -13.63 14.70
N ILE A 164 2.51 -13.48 14.95
CA ILE A 164 1.95 -12.26 15.57
C ILE A 164 2.27 -12.33 17.08
N ASP A 165 2.94 -11.31 17.60
CA ASP A 165 3.20 -11.18 19.03
C ASP A 165 2.00 -10.59 19.79
N ASP A 166 2.00 -10.73 21.12
CA ASP A 166 0.91 -10.28 21.98
C ASP A 166 0.64 -8.76 21.84
N GLU A 167 1.67 -7.95 21.55
CA GLU A 167 1.54 -6.50 21.34
C GLU A 167 0.79 -6.20 20.03
N THR A 168 1.11 -6.93 18.98
CA THR A 168 0.44 -6.79 17.68
C THR A 168 -1.01 -7.31 17.75
N GLU A 169 -1.26 -8.41 18.49
CA GLU A 169 -2.62 -8.92 18.72
C GLU A 169 -3.48 -7.89 19.47
N ALA A 170 -2.96 -7.30 20.55
CA ALA A 170 -3.65 -6.25 21.28
C ALA A 170 -3.94 -5.01 20.40
N LEU A 171 -2.99 -4.61 19.55
CA LEU A 171 -3.18 -3.52 18.60
C LEU A 171 -4.29 -3.82 17.58
N ILE A 172 -4.36 -5.06 17.08
CA ILE A 172 -5.42 -5.50 16.17
C ILE A 172 -6.78 -5.37 16.86
N ASP A 173 -6.91 -5.87 18.09
CA ASP A 173 -8.15 -5.81 18.85
C ASP A 173 -8.60 -4.37 19.11
N ASP A 174 -7.69 -3.48 19.49
CA ASP A 174 -7.97 -2.06 19.71
C ASP A 174 -8.44 -1.37 18.42
N VAL A 175 -7.77 -1.63 17.30
CA VAL A 175 -8.12 -1.03 15.99
C VAL A 175 -9.47 -1.54 15.51
N LEU A 176 -9.76 -2.84 15.67
CA LEU A 176 -11.04 -3.42 15.29
C LEU A 176 -12.18 -2.92 16.19
N ALA A 177 -11.94 -2.77 17.50
CA ALA A 177 -12.92 -2.23 18.45
C ALA A 177 -13.27 -0.76 18.18
N ALA A 178 -12.29 0.04 17.75
CA ALA A 178 -12.48 1.44 17.41
C ALA A 178 -13.24 1.65 16.08
N ARG A 179 -13.39 0.60 15.28
CA ARG A 179 -13.99 0.67 13.95
C ARG A 179 -15.48 0.38 13.98
N ASP A 180 -16.26 1.20 13.28
CA ASP A 180 -17.68 0.91 13.02
C ASP A 180 -17.80 -0.28 12.03
N PRO A 181 -18.38 -1.42 12.42
CA PRO A 181 -18.49 -2.61 11.58
C PRO A 181 -19.35 -2.43 10.31
N GLY A 182 -20.00 -1.26 10.15
CA GLY A 182 -20.79 -0.92 8.95
C GLY A 182 -20.03 -0.13 7.88
N ARG A 183 -18.78 0.27 8.09
CA ARG A 183 -18.02 1.06 7.13
C ARG A 183 -17.30 0.18 6.11
N GLY A 184 -17.72 0.31 4.84
CA GLY A 184 -17.20 -0.48 3.73
C GLY A 184 -15.83 -0.05 3.19
N ARG A 185 -15.23 1.07 3.68
CA ARG A 185 -13.94 1.56 3.16
C ARG A 185 -12.85 1.49 4.21
N LEU A 186 -11.68 1.05 3.79
CA LEU A 186 -10.53 0.84 4.68
C LEU A 186 -10.05 2.15 5.34
N PHE A 187 -10.17 3.28 4.63
CA PHE A 187 -9.60 4.58 5.02
C PHE A 187 -10.66 5.65 5.33
N ASP A 188 -11.92 5.28 5.54
CA ASP A 188 -12.93 6.20 6.07
C ASP A 188 -12.67 6.40 7.57
N ALA A 189 -11.60 7.11 7.92
CA ALA A 189 -11.46 7.64 9.27
C ALA A 189 -12.58 8.67 9.51
N PRO A 190 -13.19 8.72 10.72
CA PRO A 190 -13.98 9.87 11.10
C PRO A 190 -13.09 11.12 10.95
N PRO A 191 -13.65 12.29 10.56
CA PRO A 191 -12.89 13.53 10.60
C PRO A 191 -12.31 13.65 12.01
N ILE A 192 -10.99 13.86 12.09
CA ILE A 192 -10.35 14.24 13.34
C ILE A 192 -11.00 15.58 13.69
N GLU A 193 -11.88 15.56 14.69
CA GLU A 193 -12.35 16.81 15.25
C GLU A 193 -11.09 17.51 15.78
N PRO A 194 -10.79 18.74 15.34
CA PRO A 194 -9.66 19.46 15.89
C PRO A 194 -9.89 19.56 17.38
N ASP A 195 -8.92 19.11 18.19
CA ASP A 195 -8.94 19.31 19.63
C ASP A 195 -9.23 20.79 19.88
N GLU A 196 -10.43 21.09 20.41
CA GLU A 196 -10.87 22.45 20.74
C GLU A 196 -9.98 23.10 21.81
N ASP A 197 -9.07 22.33 22.42
CA ASP A 197 -8.22 22.75 23.54
C ASP A 197 -6.75 23.08 23.17
N VAL A 198 -6.38 23.11 21.91
CA VAL A 198 -5.11 23.72 21.51
C VAL A 198 -5.29 25.24 21.49
N GLU A 199 -5.34 25.83 22.69
CA GLU A 199 -5.04 27.25 22.84
C GLU A 199 -3.70 27.50 22.16
N THR A 200 -3.73 28.04 20.94
CA THR A 200 -2.59 28.64 20.30
C THR A 200 -2.15 29.79 21.20
N GLU A 201 -1.26 29.50 22.16
CA GLU A 201 -0.44 30.57 22.72
C GLU A 201 0.32 31.18 21.53
N THR A 202 -0.33 32.17 20.96
CA THR A 202 0.28 33.10 20.03
C THR A 202 1.37 33.81 20.81
N GLY A 203 2.57 33.22 20.82
CA GLY A 203 3.81 33.89 21.26
C GLY A 203 4.15 35.01 20.29
N ALA A 204 3.23 35.96 20.17
CA ALA A 204 3.51 37.23 19.55
C ALA A 204 4.29 38.11 20.57
N ASP A 205 5.37 38.68 20.11
CA ASP A 205 6.17 39.72 20.76
C ASP A 205 7.15 39.28 21.87
N ARG A 206 8.19 38.53 21.48
CA ARG A 206 9.52 38.80 22.05
C ARG A 206 10.37 39.53 21.01
N PRO A 207 10.77 40.80 21.28
CA PRO A 207 11.67 41.53 20.40
C PRO A 207 13.02 40.79 20.33
N LEU A 208 13.57 40.68 19.14
CA LEU A 208 14.83 39.97 18.82
C LEU A 208 16.08 40.70 19.43
N ASP A 209 15.92 41.78 20.13
CA ASP A 209 17.01 42.60 20.63
C ASP A 209 17.64 42.11 21.96
N GLU A 210 17.13 41.03 22.56
CA GLU A 210 17.70 40.47 23.80
C GLU A 210 18.56 39.21 23.61
N LEU A 211 18.90 38.84 22.38
CA LEU A 211 19.66 37.61 22.07
C LEU A 211 21.12 37.87 21.60
N PHE A 212 21.67 39.09 21.78
CA PHE A 212 23.10 39.36 21.51
C PHE A 212 23.76 40.08 22.68
#